data_d51ecbb923c94dc64562441e71120b23
#
_entry.id   d51ecbb923c94dc64562441e71120b23
#
_cell.length_a   1.000
_cell.length_b   1.000
_cell.length_c   1.000
_cell.angle_alpha   90.00
_cell.angle_beta   90.00
_cell.angle_gamma   90.00
#
_symmetry.space_group_name_H-M   'P 1'
#
loop_
_entity.id
_entity.type
_entity.pdbx_description
1 polymer ?
#
loop_
_entity_poly.entity_id
_entity_poly.type
_entity_poly.pdbx_seq_one_letter_code
_entity_poly.pdbx_strand_id
1 'polypeptide(L)'
;MGEERRSLPPTSTNTHIPDGFLDAKTLAVTAGLAAVGVTTAVRLAQAQLPPRRVPLLGVTAAFVFAAQMVNFPVAGGTSGHLLGGTLAAVLLGPSGAVLVMTAVLTLQSLIFADGGVLALGANIFNMGMVSGVGGYYVYRGVRLLGAYGSVAAVPVAAWCGTVMAAIATAGELSLSGVVPWSVGVLAMAGVHMVMGVGEALITTLVVLAISRTRPEILADEAGGLPSRGMGETVVFGLVISLGLGMFVSPLASTWPDGLKTVAATLGFLERAVTTPLVPSLIPNYVLPGIASPAWATALAGGIGTTAIFLLVLGVARLLVPRRRPDGGPASPSP
;
A
#
# COMPACT_ATOMS: atom_id res chain seq x y z
N MET A 1 -4.76 -17.95 42.02
CA MET A 1 -4.87 -16.53 41.62
C MET A 1 -4.79 -16.53 40.11
N GLY A 2 -5.96 -16.58 39.43
CA GLY A 2 -6.03 -16.59 37.98
C GLY A 2 -5.82 -15.19 37.45
N GLU A 3 -4.81 -15.00 36.64
CA GLU A 3 -4.68 -13.83 35.76
C GLU A 3 -5.83 -13.88 34.75
N GLU A 4 -6.81 -13.04 34.98
CA GLU A 4 -7.86 -12.70 34.07
C GLU A 4 -7.20 -12.08 32.83
N ARG A 5 -6.94 -12.88 31.81
CA ARG A 5 -6.57 -12.38 30.48
C ARG A 5 -7.72 -11.47 30.07
N ARG A 6 -7.54 -10.17 30.24
CA ARG A 6 -8.43 -9.15 29.66
C ARG A 6 -8.52 -9.49 28.17
N SER A 7 -9.66 -10.01 27.76
CA SER A 7 -9.97 -10.19 26.35
C SER A 7 -9.86 -8.81 25.70
N LEU A 8 -8.86 -8.68 24.82
CA LEU A 8 -8.78 -7.50 23.95
C LEU A 8 -10.14 -7.34 23.27
N PRO A 9 -10.66 -6.09 23.15
CA PRO A 9 -11.91 -5.86 22.44
C PRO A 9 -11.83 -6.50 21.04
N PRO A 10 -12.97 -6.93 20.46
CA PRO A 10 -12.98 -7.61 19.16
C PRO A 10 -12.13 -6.81 18.18
N THR A 11 -11.11 -7.46 17.70
CA THR A 11 -10.00 -6.90 16.94
C THR A 11 -10.52 -6.13 15.73
N SER A 12 -10.48 -4.78 15.81
CA SER A 12 -10.57 -3.99 14.60
C SER A 12 -9.44 -4.45 13.70
N THR A 13 -9.73 -4.80 12.45
CA THR A 13 -8.73 -5.26 11.46
C THR A 13 -7.88 -4.12 10.91
N ASN A 14 -7.93 -2.91 11.55
CA ASN A 14 -7.15 -1.75 11.14
C ASN A 14 -5.67 -2.07 11.12
N THR A 15 -5.06 -1.91 9.98
CA THR A 15 -3.65 -2.24 9.73
C THR A 15 -2.76 -0.99 9.61
N HIS A 16 -3.35 0.21 9.64
CA HIS A 16 -2.68 1.48 9.47
C HIS A 16 -2.74 2.33 10.75
N ILE A 17 -2.01 3.45 10.78
CA ILE A 17 -2.03 4.38 11.93
C ILE A 17 -3.47 4.86 12.13
N PRO A 18 -4.10 4.58 13.30
CA PRO A 18 -5.44 5.04 13.58
C PRO A 18 -5.42 6.51 14.08
N ASP A 19 -6.59 7.14 14.07
CA ASP A 19 -6.74 8.43 14.73
C ASP A 19 -6.48 8.30 16.25
N GLY A 20 -5.89 9.33 16.85
CA GLY A 20 -5.54 9.39 18.27
C GLY A 20 -4.11 8.96 18.61
N PHE A 21 -3.37 8.33 17.69
CA PHE A 21 -1.96 7.98 17.92
C PHE A 21 -1.01 9.17 17.76
N LEU A 22 -1.33 10.10 16.86
CA LEU A 22 -0.48 11.24 16.55
C LEU A 22 -1.09 12.54 17.04
N ASP A 23 -0.25 13.47 17.47
CA ASP A 23 -0.67 14.80 17.86
C ASP A 23 -0.95 15.70 16.64
N ALA A 24 -1.63 16.83 16.87
CA ALA A 24 -2.05 17.73 15.80
C ALA A 24 -0.87 18.30 14.98
N LYS A 25 0.30 18.50 15.59
CA LYS A 25 1.48 19.02 14.89
C LYS A 25 2.02 17.97 13.92
N THR A 26 2.20 16.75 14.41
CA THR A 26 2.69 15.61 13.58
C THR A 26 1.73 15.32 12.46
N LEU A 27 0.41 15.32 12.72
CA LEU A 27 -0.62 15.18 11.69
C LEU A 27 -0.53 16.27 10.62
N ALA A 28 -0.36 17.54 11.03
CA ALA A 28 -0.24 18.66 10.09
C ALA A 28 1.04 18.57 9.23
N VAL A 29 2.18 18.23 9.84
CA VAL A 29 3.46 18.07 9.13
C VAL A 29 3.37 16.92 8.13
N THR A 30 2.92 15.76 8.54
CA THR A 30 2.81 14.57 7.65
C THR A 30 1.78 14.79 6.56
N ALA A 31 0.66 15.45 6.83
CA ALA A 31 -0.32 15.84 5.82
C ALA A 31 0.28 16.83 4.80
N GLY A 32 1.07 17.79 5.25
CA GLY A 32 1.80 18.72 4.37
C GLY A 32 2.81 18.00 3.47
N LEU A 33 3.61 17.09 4.04
CA LEU A 33 4.56 16.28 3.28
C LEU A 33 3.85 15.38 2.27
N ALA A 34 2.77 14.72 2.67
CA ALA A 34 1.95 13.90 1.78
C ALA A 34 1.35 14.73 0.65
N ALA A 35 0.81 15.92 0.94
CA ALA A 35 0.25 16.82 -0.07
C ALA A 35 1.29 17.25 -1.11
N VAL A 36 2.52 17.60 -0.68
CA VAL A 36 3.63 17.91 -1.58
C VAL A 36 4.01 16.68 -2.43
N GLY A 37 4.13 15.51 -1.81
CA GLY A 37 4.45 14.27 -2.50
C GLY A 37 3.40 13.88 -3.54
N VAL A 38 2.11 13.92 -3.18
CA VAL A 38 0.99 13.62 -4.08
C VAL A 38 0.92 14.63 -5.22
N THR A 39 1.04 15.94 -4.94
CA THR A 39 1.04 16.98 -5.97
C THR A 39 2.19 16.78 -6.96
N THR A 40 3.38 16.46 -6.45
CA THR A 40 4.54 16.15 -7.28
C THR A 40 4.31 14.91 -8.13
N ALA A 41 3.78 13.84 -7.54
CA ALA A 41 3.47 12.60 -8.24
C ALA A 41 2.42 12.80 -9.35
N VAL A 42 1.38 13.60 -9.10
CA VAL A 42 0.38 13.99 -10.12
C VAL A 42 1.04 14.73 -11.27
N ARG A 43 1.86 15.75 -11.00
CA ARG A 43 2.57 16.52 -12.04
C ARG A 43 3.48 15.64 -12.87
N LEU A 44 4.25 14.76 -12.24
CA LEU A 44 5.13 13.82 -12.92
C LEU A 44 4.34 12.81 -13.76
N ALA A 45 3.24 12.29 -13.25
CA ALA A 45 2.37 11.37 -13.99
C ALA A 45 1.75 12.06 -15.23
N GLN A 46 1.28 13.31 -15.10
CA GLN A 46 0.77 14.08 -16.23
C GLN A 46 1.83 14.31 -17.32
N ALA A 47 3.07 14.55 -16.92
CA ALA A 47 4.18 14.82 -17.84
C ALA A 47 4.77 13.55 -18.48
N GLN A 48 4.86 12.45 -17.73
CA GLN A 48 5.68 11.29 -18.09
C GLN A 48 4.91 9.99 -18.29
N LEU A 49 3.73 9.83 -17.65
CA LEU A 49 2.99 8.56 -17.71
C LEU A 49 2.28 8.42 -19.08
N PRO A 50 2.63 7.40 -19.86
CA PRO A 50 1.94 7.18 -21.13
C PRO A 50 0.50 6.65 -20.86
N PRO A 51 -0.51 7.10 -21.64
CA PRO A 51 -1.91 6.69 -21.44
C PRO A 51 -2.14 5.16 -21.42
N ARG A 52 -1.28 4.42 -22.10
CA ARG A 52 -1.30 2.95 -22.13
C ARG A 52 -0.98 2.30 -20.77
N ARG A 53 -0.29 3.01 -19.84
CA ARG A 53 0.01 2.54 -18.48
C ARG A 53 -1.09 2.82 -17.46
N VAL A 54 -2.07 3.64 -17.80
CA VAL A 54 -3.19 3.95 -16.90
C VAL A 54 -3.94 2.71 -16.39
N PRO A 55 -4.25 1.69 -17.23
CA PRO A 55 -4.87 0.47 -16.71
C PRO A 55 -4.00 -0.30 -15.71
N LEU A 56 -2.68 -0.25 -15.85
CA LEU A 56 -1.76 -0.89 -14.93
C LEU A 56 -1.76 -0.24 -13.54
N LEU A 57 -1.94 1.10 -13.46
CA LEU A 57 -2.17 1.77 -12.18
C LEU A 57 -3.39 1.20 -11.45
N GLY A 58 -4.50 1.04 -12.16
CA GLY A 58 -5.73 0.48 -11.60
C GLY A 58 -5.55 -0.95 -11.10
N VAL A 59 -4.93 -1.81 -11.89
CA VAL A 59 -4.66 -3.22 -11.50
C VAL A 59 -3.70 -3.28 -10.32
N THR A 60 -2.64 -2.47 -10.30
CA THR A 60 -1.71 -2.43 -9.18
C THR A 60 -2.40 -1.97 -7.90
N ALA A 61 -3.28 -0.96 -7.97
CA ALA A 61 -4.08 -0.52 -6.83
C ALA A 61 -5.04 -1.60 -6.33
N ALA A 62 -5.72 -2.31 -7.24
CA ALA A 62 -6.59 -3.42 -6.91
C ALA A 62 -5.83 -4.57 -6.22
N PHE A 63 -4.65 -4.90 -6.75
CA PHE A 63 -3.80 -5.93 -6.15
C PHE A 63 -3.30 -5.54 -4.77
N VAL A 64 -2.77 -4.31 -4.61
CA VAL A 64 -2.26 -3.81 -3.32
C VAL A 64 -3.38 -3.79 -2.29
N PHE A 65 -4.57 -3.27 -2.64
CA PHE A 65 -5.73 -3.27 -1.76
C PHE A 65 -6.10 -4.68 -1.29
N ALA A 66 -6.27 -5.60 -2.22
CA ALA A 66 -6.64 -6.98 -1.90
C ALA A 66 -5.57 -7.70 -1.07
N ALA A 67 -4.29 -7.49 -1.39
CA ALA A 67 -3.18 -8.09 -0.67
C ALA A 67 -3.02 -7.51 0.75
N GLN A 68 -3.34 -6.24 0.97
CA GLN A 68 -3.36 -5.63 2.30
C GLN A 68 -4.46 -6.17 3.21
N MET A 69 -5.55 -6.70 2.65
CA MET A 69 -6.57 -7.40 3.44
C MET A 69 -6.09 -8.77 3.95
N VAL A 70 -5.03 -9.33 3.37
CA VAL A 70 -4.52 -10.66 3.72
C VAL A 70 -3.44 -10.53 4.78
N ASN A 71 -3.84 -10.57 6.05
CA ASN A 71 -2.91 -10.66 7.16
C ASN A 71 -2.37 -12.08 7.27
N PHE A 72 -1.05 -12.24 7.34
CA PHE A 72 -0.37 -13.51 7.55
C PHE A 72 0.26 -13.56 8.94
N PRO A 73 0.25 -14.73 9.63
CA PRO A 73 0.84 -14.85 10.95
C PRO A 73 2.37 -14.71 10.88
N VAL A 74 2.92 -13.98 11.86
CA VAL A 74 4.36 -13.79 12.06
C VAL A 74 4.74 -14.31 13.45
N ALA A 75 6.02 -14.29 13.78
CA ALA A 75 6.48 -14.72 15.10
C ALA A 75 5.89 -13.86 16.24
N GLY A 76 5.74 -14.48 17.42
CA GLY A 76 5.35 -13.76 18.65
C GLY A 76 3.87 -13.39 18.76
N GLY A 77 2.97 -14.04 18.01
CA GLY A 77 1.52 -13.76 18.09
C GLY A 77 1.11 -12.47 17.37
N THR A 78 1.94 -12.01 16.45
CA THR A 78 1.72 -10.83 15.61
C THR A 78 1.36 -11.26 14.19
N SER A 79 0.57 -10.48 13.48
CA SER A 79 0.36 -10.63 12.05
C SER A 79 1.05 -9.52 11.27
N GLY A 80 1.30 -9.78 10.00
CA GLY A 80 1.78 -8.80 9.04
C GLY A 80 0.89 -8.80 7.81
N HIS A 81 0.93 -7.70 7.08
CA HIS A 81 0.28 -7.56 5.78
C HIS A 81 1.26 -6.96 4.78
N LEU A 82 0.95 -7.04 3.50
CA LEU A 82 1.73 -6.36 2.46
C LEU A 82 1.60 -4.84 2.64
N LEU A 83 2.71 -4.08 2.67
CA LEU A 83 2.66 -2.62 2.53
C LEU A 83 2.35 -2.22 1.09
N GLY A 84 3.01 -2.88 0.14
CA GLY A 84 2.77 -2.72 -1.29
C GLY A 84 3.40 -1.48 -1.92
N GLY A 85 3.91 -0.52 -1.14
CA GLY A 85 4.52 0.70 -1.67
C GLY A 85 5.72 0.42 -2.58
N THR A 86 6.65 -0.41 -2.13
CA THR A 86 7.83 -0.81 -2.93
C THR A 86 7.43 -1.62 -4.15
N LEU A 87 6.46 -2.55 -4.04
CA LEU A 87 5.93 -3.28 -5.19
C LEU A 87 5.39 -2.32 -6.26
N ALA A 88 4.51 -1.41 -5.85
CA ALA A 88 3.95 -0.40 -6.76
C ALA A 88 5.05 0.45 -7.42
N ALA A 89 6.10 0.80 -6.67
CA ALA A 89 7.22 1.59 -7.19
C ALA A 89 8.09 0.82 -8.19
N VAL A 90 8.33 -0.46 -7.98
CA VAL A 90 9.06 -1.32 -8.94
C VAL A 90 8.28 -1.49 -10.25
N LEU A 91 6.94 -1.56 -10.19
CA LEU A 91 6.08 -1.75 -11.37
C LEU A 91 5.79 -0.44 -12.13
N LEU A 92 5.61 0.67 -11.41
CA LEU A 92 5.05 1.91 -11.96
C LEU A 92 5.97 3.12 -11.81
N GLY A 93 7.11 2.95 -11.16
CA GLY A 93 7.98 4.05 -10.76
C GLY A 93 7.47 4.79 -9.50
N PRO A 94 8.29 5.73 -8.96
CA PRO A 94 7.99 6.42 -7.70
C PRO A 94 6.67 7.18 -7.70
N SER A 95 6.37 7.92 -8.76
CA SER A 95 5.11 8.68 -8.89
C SER A 95 3.89 7.77 -8.93
N GLY A 96 3.99 6.63 -9.66
CA GLY A 96 2.92 5.63 -9.70
C GLY A 96 2.65 5.02 -8.32
N ALA A 97 3.70 4.73 -7.55
CA ALA A 97 3.55 4.22 -6.18
C ALA A 97 2.82 5.20 -5.26
N VAL A 98 3.21 6.48 -5.27
CA VAL A 98 2.53 7.51 -4.46
C VAL A 98 1.05 7.62 -4.84
N LEU A 99 0.72 7.62 -6.13
CA LEU A 99 -0.68 7.70 -6.59
C LEU A 99 -1.50 6.47 -6.20
N VAL A 100 -0.95 5.27 -6.39
CA VAL A 100 -1.60 4.01 -6.00
C VAL A 100 -1.84 3.98 -4.50
N MET A 101 -0.81 4.26 -3.69
CA MET A 101 -0.94 4.23 -2.23
C MET A 101 -1.90 5.32 -1.72
N THR A 102 -1.88 6.52 -2.31
CA THR A 102 -2.84 7.56 -1.96
C THR A 102 -4.28 7.10 -2.18
N ALA A 103 -4.58 6.51 -3.33
CA ALA A 103 -5.92 6.05 -3.64
C ALA A 103 -6.36 4.89 -2.74
N VAL A 104 -5.48 3.90 -2.53
CA VAL A 104 -5.76 2.73 -1.69
C VAL A 104 -6.03 3.17 -0.25
N LEU A 105 -5.12 3.93 0.36
CA LEU A 105 -5.25 4.37 1.76
C LEU A 105 -6.46 5.30 1.97
N THR A 106 -6.77 6.15 0.98
CA THR A 106 -7.98 6.99 1.04
C THR A 106 -9.25 6.15 1.03
N LEU A 107 -9.33 5.15 0.14
CA LEU A 107 -10.48 4.25 0.11
C LEU A 107 -10.61 3.46 1.42
N GLN A 108 -9.49 2.95 1.95
CA GLN A 108 -9.44 2.16 3.17
C GLN A 108 -9.89 2.97 4.39
N SER A 109 -9.39 4.18 4.56
CA SER A 109 -9.78 5.04 5.69
C SER A 109 -11.24 5.46 5.63
N LEU A 110 -11.77 5.81 4.45
CA LEU A 110 -13.13 6.34 4.32
C LEU A 110 -14.21 5.25 4.25
N ILE A 111 -13.96 4.15 3.55
CA ILE A 111 -14.97 3.12 3.30
C ILE A 111 -14.86 1.95 4.28
N PHE A 112 -13.64 1.61 4.70
CA PHE A 112 -13.39 0.42 5.52
C PHE A 112 -13.00 0.74 6.96
N ALA A 113 -12.86 2.02 7.33
CA ALA A 113 -12.34 2.47 8.61
C ALA A 113 -10.96 1.84 8.96
N ASP A 114 -10.15 1.56 7.93
CA ASP A 114 -8.80 1.03 8.10
C ASP A 114 -7.77 2.17 7.97
N GLY A 115 -7.23 2.58 9.09
CA GLY A 115 -6.45 3.80 9.27
C GLY A 115 -7.30 5.02 9.58
N GLY A 116 -6.71 5.96 10.34
CA GLY A 116 -7.37 7.21 10.71
C GLY A 116 -7.53 8.16 9.52
N VAL A 117 -8.65 8.87 9.46
CA VAL A 117 -8.88 9.92 8.47
C VAL A 117 -7.95 11.12 8.71
N LEU A 118 -7.72 11.49 9.96
CA LEU A 118 -6.73 12.52 10.32
C LEU A 118 -5.31 12.02 10.10
N ALA A 119 -5.05 10.74 10.35
CA ALA A 119 -3.76 10.09 10.14
C ALA A 119 -3.48 9.73 8.67
N LEU A 120 -4.41 10.00 7.73
CA LEU A 120 -4.26 9.65 6.32
C LEU A 120 -2.98 10.22 5.70
N GLY A 121 -2.61 11.46 6.06
CA GLY A 121 -1.37 12.08 5.60
C GLY A 121 -0.12 11.30 6.05
N ALA A 122 -0.08 10.86 7.31
CA ALA A 122 1.00 10.04 7.85
C ALA A 122 1.06 8.67 7.16
N ASN A 123 -0.08 8.02 6.97
CA ASN A 123 -0.16 6.74 6.27
C ASN A 123 0.33 6.86 4.81
N ILE A 124 -0.07 7.90 4.07
CA ILE A 124 0.42 8.17 2.70
C ILE A 124 1.92 8.46 2.71
N PHE A 125 2.41 9.27 3.64
CA PHE A 125 3.82 9.57 3.78
C PHE A 125 4.65 8.29 4.03
N ASN A 126 4.26 7.47 4.99
CA ASN A 126 5.00 6.27 5.37
C ASN A 126 4.97 5.19 4.28
N MET A 127 3.81 4.91 3.71
CA MET A 127 3.64 3.80 2.79
C MET A 127 3.87 4.21 1.32
N GLY A 128 3.42 5.39 0.92
CA GLY A 128 3.58 5.88 -0.45
C GLY A 128 4.97 6.47 -0.70
N MET A 129 5.47 7.29 0.23
CA MET A 129 6.73 8.00 0.02
C MET A 129 7.91 7.24 0.65
N VAL A 130 7.89 6.96 1.95
CA VAL A 130 9.03 6.31 2.61
C VAL A 130 9.22 4.89 2.11
N SER A 131 8.19 4.05 2.14
CA SER A 131 8.27 2.68 1.60
C SER A 131 8.34 2.66 0.07
N GLY A 132 7.44 3.38 -0.62
CA GLY A 132 7.36 3.36 -2.07
C GLY A 132 8.56 4.03 -2.74
N VAL A 133 8.73 5.35 -2.54
CA VAL A 133 9.81 6.11 -3.18
C VAL A 133 11.15 5.71 -2.60
N GLY A 134 11.28 5.62 -1.27
CA GLY A 134 12.52 5.19 -0.60
C GLY A 134 12.94 3.77 -1.01
N GLY A 135 12.00 2.82 -1.00
CA GLY A 135 12.22 1.45 -1.47
C GLY A 135 12.67 1.40 -2.94
N TYR A 136 12.10 2.24 -3.81
CA TYR A 136 12.54 2.33 -5.21
C TYR A 136 13.99 2.76 -5.35
N TYR A 137 14.44 3.73 -4.57
CA TYR A 137 15.85 4.15 -4.61
C TYR A 137 16.79 3.06 -4.07
N VAL A 138 16.37 2.31 -3.05
CA VAL A 138 17.11 1.11 -2.60
C VAL A 138 17.17 0.09 -3.74
N TYR A 139 16.04 -0.21 -4.41
CA TYR A 139 15.99 -1.09 -5.56
C TYR A 139 16.97 -0.68 -6.66
N ARG A 140 16.98 0.59 -7.04
CA ARG A 140 17.93 1.10 -8.04
C ARG A 140 19.36 0.99 -7.57
N GLY A 141 19.66 1.36 -6.33
CA GLY A 141 21.00 1.30 -5.75
C GLY A 141 21.56 -0.13 -5.73
N VAL A 142 20.74 -1.10 -5.29
CA VAL A 142 21.18 -2.51 -5.23
C VAL A 142 21.41 -3.07 -6.64
N ARG A 143 20.61 -2.69 -7.65
CA ARG A 143 20.82 -3.12 -9.04
C ARG A 143 22.18 -2.68 -9.62
N LEU A 144 22.76 -1.60 -9.12
CA LEU A 144 24.09 -1.16 -9.56
C LEU A 144 25.23 -2.11 -9.14
N LEU A 145 24.96 -3.07 -8.24
CA LEU A 145 25.94 -4.08 -7.81
C LEU A 145 26.10 -5.24 -8.82
N GLY A 146 25.62 -5.08 -10.05
CA GLY A 146 25.76 -6.04 -11.15
C GLY A 146 24.79 -7.22 -11.06
N ALA A 147 25.20 -8.42 -11.53
CA ALA A 147 24.32 -9.58 -11.66
C ALA A 147 23.70 -10.01 -10.33
N TYR A 148 24.46 -10.07 -9.26
CA TYR A 148 23.96 -10.38 -7.91
C TYR A 148 22.98 -9.32 -7.41
N GLY A 149 23.27 -8.04 -7.68
CA GLY A 149 22.38 -6.93 -7.35
C GLY A 149 21.05 -7.03 -8.07
N SER A 150 21.04 -7.48 -9.32
CA SER A 150 19.80 -7.64 -10.09
C SER A 150 18.85 -8.67 -9.49
N VAL A 151 19.37 -9.73 -8.88
CA VAL A 151 18.57 -10.75 -8.19
C VAL A 151 18.10 -10.27 -6.82
N ALA A 152 18.99 -9.62 -6.06
CA ALA A 152 18.73 -9.18 -4.69
C ALA A 152 17.92 -7.87 -4.61
N ALA A 153 17.84 -7.10 -5.67
CA ALA A 153 17.28 -5.74 -5.64
C ALA A 153 15.83 -5.69 -5.13
N VAL A 154 14.98 -6.59 -5.60
CA VAL A 154 13.57 -6.59 -5.21
C VAL A 154 13.38 -6.96 -3.75
N PRO A 155 13.88 -8.13 -3.27
CA PRO A 155 13.68 -8.52 -1.87
C PRO A 155 14.33 -7.55 -0.88
N VAL A 156 15.53 -7.04 -1.17
CA VAL A 156 16.22 -6.07 -0.30
C VAL A 156 15.44 -4.76 -0.25
N ALA A 157 14.97 -4.26 -1.39
CA ALA A 157 14.19 -3.02 -1.44
C ALA A 157 12.86 -3.12 -0.70
N ALA A 158 12.14 -4.23 -0.86
CA ALA A 158 10.87 -4.47 -0.19
C ALA A 158 11.06 -4.55 1.33
N TRP A 159 12.07 -5.30 1.78
CA TRP A 159 12.43 -5.38 3.19
C TRP A 159 12.83 -4.03 3.77
N CYS A 160 13.74 -3.31 3.10
CA CYS A 160 14.16 -1.98 3.53
C CYS A 160 13.00 -0.98 3.56
N GLY A 161 12.12 -1.01 2.55
CA GLY A 161 10.93 -0.15 2.48
C GLY A 161 10.01 -0.32 3.68
N THR A 162 9.78 -1.57 4.10
CA THR A 162 9.00 -1.90 5.28
C THR A 162 9.64 -1.39 6.56
N VAL A 163 10.93 -1.63 6.74
CA VAL A 163 11.66 -1.18 7.94
C VAL A 163 11.74 0.34 8.00
N MET A 164 11.99 1.01 6.88
CA MET A 164 12.04 2.47 6.82
C MET A 164 10.69 3.09 7.18
N ALA A 165 9.57 2.55 6.68
CA ALA A 165 8.24 3.01 7.05
C ALA A 165 7.96 2.84 8.55
N ALA A 166 8.37 1.72 9.13
CA ALA A 166 8.23 1.47 10.57
C ALA A 166 9.07 2.45 11.42
N ILE A 167 10.29 2.77 10.99
CA ILE A 167 11.14 3.77 11.65
C ILE A 167 10.52 5.17 11.53
N ALA A 168 9.94 5.52 10.37
CA ALA A 168 9.25 6.78 10.20
C ALA A 168 8.03 6.88 11.14
N THR A 169 7.21 5.83 11.21
CA THR A 169 6.09 5.74 12.17
C THR A 169 6.57 5.87 13.62
N ALA A 170 7.69 5.23 14.01
CA ALA A 170 8.27 5.41 15.33
C ALA A 170 8.69 6.85 15.60
N GLY A 171 9.22 7.54 14.58
CA GLY A 171 9.54 8.96 14.65
C GLY A 171 8.30 9.84 14.89
N GLU A 172 7.24 9.57 14.15
CA GLU A 172 5.96 10.28 14.30
C GLU A 172 5.35 10.07 15.70
N LEU A 173 5.37 8.84 16.22
CA LEU A 173 4.93 8.52 17.58
C LEU A 173 5.79 9.24 18.65
N SER A 174 7.10 9.32 18.44
CA SER A 174 8.01 10.01 19.34
C SER A 174 7.81 11.52 19.30
N LEU A 175 7.65 12.12 18.13
CA LEU A 175 7.34 13.53 17.96
C LEU A 175 5.99 13.90 18.59
N SER A 176 5.05 12.98 18.60
CA SER A 176 3.75 13.11 19.25
C SER A 176 3.79 12.86 20.77
N GLY A 177 4.97 12.59 21.34
CA GLY A 177 5.13 12.33 22.77
C GLY A 177 4.47 11.04 23.27
N VAL A 178 4.22 10.09 22.38
CA VAL A 178 3.58 8.81 22.69
C VAL A 178 4.57 7.82 23.28
N VAL A 179 5.76 7.72 22.69
CA VAL A 179 6.84 6.83 23.13
C VAL A 179 8.20 7.53 22.97
N PRO A 180 9.19 7.24 23.83
CA PRO A 180 10.55 7.71 23.63
C PRO A 180 11.13 7.13 22.33
N TRP A 181 11.90 7.93 21.59
CA TRP A 181 12.49 7.55 20.29
C TRP A 181 13.22 6.20 20.33
N SER A 182 14.13 6.02 21.32
CA SER A 182 14.91 4.79 21.43
C SER A 182 14.06 3.54 21.63
N VAL A 183 12.96 3.65 22.37
CA VAL A 183 12.04 2.53 22.63
C VAL A 183 11.17 2.28 21.42
N GLY A 184 10.60 3.34 20.85
CA GLY A 184 9.72 3.24 19.67
C GLY A 184 10.42 2.66 18.45
N VAL A 185 11.63 3.12 18.13
CA VAL A 185 12.40 2.61 17.00
C VAL A 185 12.75 1.15 17.16
N LEU A 186 13.25 0.74 18.33
CA LEU A 186 13.61 -0.66 18.58
C LEU A 186 12.39 -1.59 18.46
N ALA A 187 11.27 -1.20 19.04
CA ALA A 187 10.03 -1.99 18.99
C ALA A 187 9.46 -2.06 17.56
N MET A 188 9.31 -0.92 16.90
CA MET A 188 8.73 -0.87 15.55
C MET A 188 9.66 -1.53 14.53
N ALA A 189 10.95 -1.20 14.50
CA ALA A 189 11.88 -1.81 13.58
C ALA A 189 12.01 -3.32 13.84
N GLY A 190 12.10 -3.76 15.10
CA GLY A 190 12.23 -5.18 15.44
C GLY A 190 11.09 -6.04 14.90
N VAL A 191 9.83 -5.62 15.11
CA VAL A 191 8.66 -6.33 14.57
C VAL A 191 8.64 -6.27 13.05
N HIS A 192 8.91 -5.09 12.46
CA HIS A 192 8.82 -4.91 11.01
C HIS A 192 10.00 -5.51 10.24
N MET A 193 11.14 -5.76 10.85
CA MET A 193 12.20 -6.58 10.26
C MET A 193 11.73 -8.00 9.94
N VAL A 194 10.94 -8.60 10.84
CA VAL A 194 10.35 -9.92 10.62
C VAL A 194 9.22 -9.85 9.59
N MET A 195 8.31 -8.87 9.70
CA MET A 195 7.25 -8.63 8.71
C MET A 195 7.80 -8.34 7.32
N GLY A 196 8.92 -7.61 7.24
CA GLY A 196 9.61 -7.29 6.00
C GLY A 196 10.10 -8.51 5.22
N VAL A 197 10.33 -9.66 5.88
CA VAL A 197 10.63 -10.91 5.19
C VAL A 197 9.42 -11.37 4.36
N GLY A 198 8.21 -11.25 4.91
CA GLY A 198 6.98 -11.53 4.19
C GLY A 198 6.76 -10.57 3.00
N GLU A 199 6.96 -9.26 3.23
CA GLU A 199 6.93 -8.24 2.17
C GLU A 199 7.92 -8.55 1.04
N ALA A 200 9.17 -8.89 1.39
CA ALA A 200 10.22 -9.26 0.45
C ALA A 200 9.85 -10.50 -0.38
N LEU A 201 9.30 -11.52 0.28
CA LEU A 201 8.88 -12.75 -0.37
C LEU A 201 7.73 -12.50 -1.36
N ILE A 202 6.65 -11.87 -0.90
CA ILE A 202 5.46 -11.60 -1.73
C ILE A 202 5.83 -10.70 -2.90
N THR A 203 6.53 -9.59 -2.65
CA THR A 203 6.96 -8.66 -3.70
C THR A 203 7.85 -9.35 -4.73
N THR A 204 8.79 -10.19 -4.28
CA THR A 204 9.68 -10.93 -5.19
C THR A 204 8.91 -11.93 -6.04
N LEU A 205 7.98 -12.69 -5.46
CA LEU A 205 7.16 -13.66 -6.20
C LEU A 205 6.30 -12.97 -7.26
N VAL A 206 5.68 -11.84 -6.92
CA VAL A 206 4.86 -11.06 -7.87
C VAL A 206 5.73 -10.51 -9.01
N VAL A 207 6.86 -9.87 -8.69
CA VAL A 207 7.77 -9.33 -9.71
C VAL A 207 8.35 -10.45 -10.58
N LEU A 208 8.70 -11.60 -9.99
CA LEU A 208 9.19 -12.77 -10.74
C LEU A 208 8.11 -13.34 -11.67
N ALA A 209 6.87 -13.46 -11.20
CA ALA A 209 5.75 -13.89 -12.02
C ALA A 209 5.54 -12.95 -13.23
N ILE A 210 5.54 -11.63 -12.97
CA ILE A 210 5.43 -10.62 -14.04
C ILE A 210 6.63 -10.70 -15.00
N SER A 211 7.86 -10.83 -14.49
CA SER A 211 9.06 -10.89 -15.32
C SER A 211 9.07 -12.10 -16.26
N ARG A 212 8.43 -13.20 -15.88
CA ARG A 212 8.32 -14.41 -16.70
C ARG A 212 7.15 -14.39 -17.68
N THR A 213 6.04 -13.76 -17.31
CA THR A 213 4.81 -13.76 -18.13
C THR A 213 4.68 -12.50 -18.98
N ARG A 214 5.15 -11.37 -18.48
CA ARG A 214 5.02 -10.03 -19.07
C ARG A 214 6.28 -9.17 -18.81
N PRO A 215 7.46 -9.61 -19.31
CA PRO A 215 8.73 -8.90 -19.06
C PRO A 215 8.70 -7.46 -19.54
N GLU A 216 7.87 -7.15 -20.55
CA GLU A 216 7.70 -5.80 -21.07
C GLU A 216 7.16 -4.79 -20.05
N ILE A 217 6.46 -5.22 -19.00
CA ILE A 217 5.98 -4.34 -17.93
C ILE A 217 7.16 -3.78 -17.11
N LEU A 218 8.20 -4.61 -16.89
CA LEU A 218 9.39 -4.26 -16.13
C LEU A 218 10.48 -3.59 -16.98
N ALA A 219 10.50 -3.88 -18.29
CA ALA A 219 11.52 -3.37 -19.22
C ALA A 219 11.31 -1.92 -19.66
N ASP A 220 10.17 -1.32 -19.33
CA ASP A 220 9.70 -0.07 -19.94
C ASP A 220 10.27 1.23 -19.35
N GLU A 221 11.41 1.19 -18.70
CA GLU A 221 12.25 2.41 -18.56
C GLU A 221 12.76 2.90 -19.94
N ALA A 222 12.63 2.07 -21.00
CA ALA A 222 13.16 2.33 -22.34
C ALA A 222 12.12 2.61 -23.45
N GLY A 223 10.82 2.72 -23.12
CA GLY A 223 9.86 3.36 -24.05
C GLY A 223 9.05 2.47 -25.00
N GLY A 224 8.85 1.19 -24.75
CA GLY A 224 8.21 0.36 -25.76
C GLY A 224 7.30 -0.78 -25.31
N LEU A 225 6.23 -0.53 -24.51
CA LEU A 225 5.20 -1.58 -24.34
C LEU A 225 4.42 -1.76 -25.63
N PRO A 226 4.37 -2.98 -26.23
CA PRO A 226 3.42 -3.25 -27.29
C PRO A 226 2.00 -3.09 -26.75
N SER A 227 1.14 -2.41 -27.47
CA SER A 227 -0.28 -2.22 -27.12
C SER A 227 -1.08 -3.53 -27.13
N ARG A 228 -0.52 -4.59 -27.72
CA ARG A 228 -1.11 -5.94 -27.74
C ARG A 228 -0.91 -6.63 -26.40
N GLY A 229 -2.03 -7.07 -25.79
CA GLY A 229 -2.01 -7.85 -24.56
C GLY A 229 -2.26 -7.06 -23.27
N MET A 230 -2.34 -5.71 -23.28
CA MET A 230 -2.65 -4.94 -22.07
C MET A 230 -4.02 -5.31 -21.49
N GLY A 231 -5.02 -5.55 -22.35
CA GLY A 231 -6.35 -6.00 -21.90
C GLY A 231 -6.29 -7.33 -21.15
N GLU A 232 -5.53 -8.31 -21.66
CA GLU A 232 -5.33 -9.60 -21.00
C GLU A 232 -4.61 -9.44 -19.66
N THR A 233 -3.59 -8.58 -19.59
CA THR A 233 -2.87 -8.27 -18.35
C THR A 233 -3.80 -7.68 -17.30
N VAL A 234 -4.68 -6.76 -17.70
CA VAL A 234 -5.67 -6.15 -16.82
C VAL A 234 -6.67 -7.19 -16.32
N VAL A 235 -7.22 -8.00 -17.21
CA VAL A 235 -8.18 -9.06 -16.84
C VAL A 235 -7.52 -10.06 -15.89
N PHE A 236 -6.34 -10.57 -16.23
CA PHE A 236 -5.64 -11.53 -15.40
C PHE A 236 -5.26 -10.97 -14.03
N GLY A 237 -4.70 -9.75 -13.98
CA GLY A 237 -4.36 -9.09 -12.73
C GLY A 237 -5.59 -8.80 -11.87
N LEU A 238 -6.72 -8.41 -12.48
CA LEU A 238 -7.96 -8.18 -11.76
C LEU A 238 -8.56 -9.49 -11.22
N VAL A 239 -8.51 -10.58 -11.99
CA VAL A 239 -8.94 -11.91 -11.53
C VAL A 239 -8.13 -12.36 -10.31
N ILE A 240 -6.80 -12.19 -10.35
CA ILE A 240 -5.93 -12.49 -9.19
C ILE A 240 -6.31 -11.61 -8.00
N SER A 241 -6.48 -10.31 -8.20
CA SER A 241 -6.82 -9.36 -7.12
C SER A 241 -8.18 -9.69 -6.50
N LEU A 242 -9.18 -10.01 -7.31
CA LEU A 242 -10.49 -10.48 -6.84
C LEU A 242 -10.37 -11.82 -6.11
N GLY A 243 -9.55 -12.73 -6.63
CA GLY A 243 -9.25 -14.01 -5.98
C GLY A 243 -8.67 -13.81 -4.57
N LEU A 244 -7.70 -12.91 -4.42
CA LEU A 244 -7.14 -12.55 -3.11
C LEU A 244 -8.19 -11.92 -2.20
N GLY A 245 -8.91 -10.90 -2.68
CA GLY A 245 -9.90 -10.17 -1.89
C GLY A 245 -11.14 -10.98 -1.51
N MET A 246 -11.55 -11.97 -2.31
CA MET A 246 -12.77 -12.74 -2.05
C MET A 246 -12.51 -14.10 -1.40
N PHE A 247 -11.42 -14.78 -1.76
CA PHE A 247 -11.21 -16.16 -1.31
C PHE A 247 -10.06 -16.31 -0.32
N VAL A 248 -9.07 -15.42 -0.36
CA VAL A 248 -7.92 -15.51 0.55
C VAL A 248 -8.13 -14.63 1.78
N SER A 249 -8.67 -13.42 1.63
CA SER A 249 -8.86 -12.51 2.76
C SER A 249 -9.75 -13.04 3.89
N PRO A 250 -10.81 -13.87 3.65
CA PRO A 250 -11.56 -14.50 4.74
C PRO A 250 -10.74 -15.47 5.60
N LEU A 251 -9.59 -15.91 5.11
CA LEU A 251 -8.66 -16.81 5.80
C LEU A 251 -7.52 -16.06 6.49
N ALA A 252 -7.52 -14.72 6.43
CA ALA A 252 -6.49 -13.88 7.01
C ALA A 252 -6.37 -14.07 8.52
N SER A 253 -5.17 -13.90 9.05
CA SER A 253 -4.89 -13.97 10.48
C SER A 253 -5.68 -12.91 11.25
N THR A 254 -6.26 -13.30 12.36
CA THR A 254 -6.95 -12.39 13.29
C THR A 254 -6.01 -11.80 14.37
N TRP A 255 -4.73 -12.14 14.34
CA TRP A 255 -3.75 -11.58 15.27
C TRP A 255 -3.53 -10.08 15.01
N PRO A 256 -3.17 -9.30 16.06
CA PRO A 256 -2.87 -7.89 15.89
C PRO A 256 -1.68 -7.70 14.95
N ASP A 257 -1.72 -6.63 14.16
CA ASP A 257 -0.60 -6.24 13.31
C ASP A 257 0.60 -5.73 14.13
N GLY A 258 1.70 -5.43 13.44
CA GLY A 258 2.93 -4.99 14.09
C GLY A 258 2.77 -3.71 14.90
N LEU A 259 2.04 -2.71 14.39
CA LEU A 259 1.83 -1.45 15.09
C LEU A 259 0.96 -1.66 16.34
N LYS A 260 -0.12 -2.44 16.24
CA LYS A 260 -0.97 -2.74 17.40
C LYS A 260 -0.25 -3.58 18.44
N THR A 261 0.56 -4.53 18.00
CA THR A 261 1.38 -5.33 18.93
C THR A 261 2.33 -4.43 19.71
N VAL A 262 3.00 -3.49 19.04
CA VAL A 262 3.87 -2.50 19.70
C VAL A 262 3.05 -1.58 20.61
N ALA A 263 1.89 -1.10 20.14
CA ALA A 263 1.01 -0.23 20.93
C ALA A 263 0.50 -0.91 22.20
N ALA A 264 0.12 -2.19 22.11
CA ALA A 264 -0.30 -2.98 23.27
C ALA A 264 0.88 -3.23 24.24
N THR A 265 2.05 -3.58 23.72
CA THR A 265 3.25 -3.86 24.53
C THR A 265 3.76 -2.61 25.26
N LEU A 266 3.70 -1.44 24.61
CA LEU A 266 4.18 -0.18 25.17
C LEU A 266 3.06 0.63 25.88
N GLY A 267 1.83 0.10 25.92
CA GLY A 267 0.73 0.63 26.73
C GLY A 267 0.03 1.87 26.15
N PHE A 268 0.10 2.09 24.82
CA PHE A 268 -0.59 3.24 24.20
C PHE A 268 -1.74 2.85 23.24
N LEU A 269 -2.10 1.56 23.18
CA LEU A 269 -3.18 1.09 22.31
C LEU A 269 -4.52 1.79 22.58
N GLU A 270 -4.81 2.11 23.83
CA GLU A 270 -6.05 2.76 24.25
C GLU A 270 -6.19 4.22 23.75
N ARG A 271 -5.12 4.80 23.19
CA ARG A 271 -5.19 6.13 22.53
C ARG A 271 -5.90 6.08 21.17
N ALA A 272 -6.02 4.90 20.57
CA ALA A 272 -6.74 4.76 19.32
C ALA A 272 -8.20 5.20 19.48
N VAL A 273 -8.66 6.09 18.61
CA VAL A 273 -10.06 6.48 18.55
C VAL A 273 -10.84 5.31 17.96
N THR A 274 -11.74 4.74 18.75
CA THR A 274 -12.52 3.55 18.34
C THR A 274 -13.73 3.89 17.47
N THR A 275 -14.23 5.13 17.57
CA THR A 275 -15.35 5.61 16.76
C THR A 275 -14.79 6.41 15.58
N PRO A 276 -14.95 5.94 14.33
CA PRO A 276 -14.48 6.66 13.15
C PRO A 276 -15.09 8.07 13.09
N LEU A 277 -14.30 9.08 12.72
CA LEU A 277 -14.77 10.45 12.50
C LEU A 277 -15.77 10.55 11.34
N VAL A 278 -15.59 9.70 10.35
CA VAL A 278 -16.51 9.57 9.22
C VAL A 278 -17.15 8.19 9.30
N PRO A 279 -18.50 8.09 9.30
CA PRO A 279 -19.17 6.79 9.26
C PRO A 279 -18.73 6.02 8.02
N SER A 280 -18.12 4.87 8.22
CA SER A 280 -17.67 4.01 7.12
C SER A 280 -18.79 3.07 6.67
N LEU A 281 -18.83 2.80 5.36
CA LEU A 281 -19.87 1.96 4.75
C LEU A 281 -19.65 0.47 5.03
N ILE A 282 -18.40 0.02 5.10
CA ILE A 282 -18.00 -1.39 5.24
C ILE A 282 -16.89 -1.48 6.31
N PRO A 283 -17.16 -1.13 7.59
CA PRO A 283 -16.13 -1.06 8.62
C PRO A 283 -15.43 -2.42 8.82
N ASN A 284 -14.12 -2.37 9.01
CA ASN A 284 -13.29 -3.56 9.27
C ASN A 284 -13.41 -4.65 8.21
N TYR A 285 -13.70 -4.28 6.95
CA TYR A 285 -13.90 -5.22 5.83
C TYR A 285 -15.00 -6.26 6.06
N VAL A 286 -16.02 -5.89 6.83
CA VAL A 286 -17.19 -6.73 7.10
C VAL A 286 -18.43 -6.05 6.53
N LEU A 287 -19.02 -6.63 5.48
CA LEU A 287 -20.22 -6.07 4.84
C LEU A 287 -21.41 -6.20 5.80
N PRO A 288 -22.06 -5.09 6.20
CA PRO A 288 -23.19 -5.13 7.12
C PRO A 288 -24.36 -5.94 6.55
N GLY A 289 -25.10 -6.63 7.44
CA GLY A 289 -26.28 -7.40 7.06
C GLY A 289 -26.00 -8.83 6.56
N ILE A 290 -24.76 -9.24 6.46
CA ILE A 290 -24.36 -10.61 6.09
C ILE A 290 -24.06 -11.42 7.36
N ALA A 291 -24.83 -12.47 7.60
CA ALA A 291 -24.71 -13.28 8.83
C ALA A 291 -23.39 -14.10 8.89
N SER A 292 -22.85 -14.51 7.75
CA SER A 292 -21.60 -15.28 7.69
C SER A 292 -20.40 -14.33 7.65
N PRO A 293 -19.49 -14.34 8.64
CA PRO A 293 -18.30 -13.48 8.64
C PRO A 293 -17.43 -13.69 7.39
N ALA A 294 -17.23 -14.93 6.95
CA ALA A 294 -16.44 -15.26 5.78
C ALA A 294 -17.02 -14.63 4.49
N TRP A 295 -18.34 -14.75 4.29
CA TRP A 295 -19.03 -14.13 3.16
C TRP A 295 -19.05 -12.60 3.26
N ALA A 296 -19.22 -12.06 4.47
CA ALA A 296 -19.17 -10.60 4.68
C ALA A 296 -17.82 -10.02 4.28
N THR A 297 -16.71 -10.68 4.66
CA THR A 297 -15.34 -10.28 4.27
C THR A 297 -15.08 -10.52 2.79
N ALA A 298 -15.50 -11.66 2.24
CA ALA A 298 -15.33 -11.95 0.81
C ALA A 298 -16.01 -10.90 -0.08
N LEU A 299 -17.26 -10.55 0.24
CA LEU A 299 -17.99 -9.52 -0.52
C LEU A 299 -17.37 -8.13 -0.34
N ALA A 300 -16.94 -7.78 0.88
CA ALA A 300 -16.22 -6.54 1.15
C ALA A 300 -14.93 -6.44 0.32
N GLY A 301 -14.16 -7.54 0.25
CA GLY A 301 -12.95 -7.64 -0.57
C GLY A 301 -13.24 -7.49 -2.05
N GLY A 302 -14.26 -8.15 -2.58
CA GLY A 302 -14.68 -8.03 -3.99
C GLY A 302 -15.14 -6.62 -4.35
N ILE A 303 -15.97 -6.01 -3.50
CA ILE A 303 -16.45 -4.62 -3.68
C ILE A 303 -15.27 -3.65 -3.63
N GLY A 304 -14.42 -3.74 -2.60
CA GLY A 304 -13.28 -2.83 -2.44
C GLY A 304 -12.28 -2.95 -3.59
N THR A 305 -11.91 -4.17 -3.99
CA THR A 305 -11.00 -4.43 -5.12
C THR A 305 -11.56 -3.84 -6.42
N THR A 306 -12.85 -4.00 -6.69
CA THR A 306 -13.48 -3.43 -7.88
C THR A 306 -13.56 -1.91 -7.79
N ALA A 307 -13.95 -1.38 -6.64
CA ALA A 307 -14.09 0.06 -6.41
C ALA A 307 -12.75 0.78 -6.59
N ILE A 308 -11.67 0.28 -6.00
CA ILE A 308 -10.34 0.90 -6.13
C ILE A 308 -9.82 0.81 -7.57
N PHE A 309 -10.03 -0.31 -8.27
CA PHE A 309 -9.69 -0.43 -9.68
C PHE A 309 -10.36 0.66 -10.52
N LEU A 310 -11.67 0.78 -10.39
CA LEU A 310 -12.47 1.76 -11.15
C LEU A 310 -12.12 3.21 -10.77
N LEU A 311 -11.93 3.49 -9.48
CA LEU A 311 -11.53 4.80 -8.98
C LEU A 311 -10.18 5.23 -9.58
N VAL A 312 -9.15 4.39 -9.46
CA VAL A 312 -7.81 4.71 -9.98
C VAL A 312 -7.81 4.81 -11.49
N LEU A 313 -8.50 3.90 -12.18
CA LEU A 313 -8.65 3.94 -13.64
C LEU A 313 -9.35 5.24 -14.10
N GLY A 314 -10.43 5.63 -13.42
CA GLY A 314 -11.17 6.85 -13.73
C GLY A 314 -10.34 8.11 -13.48
N VAL A 315 -9.78 8.25 -12.28
CA VAL A 315 -8.93 9.39 -11.91
C VAL A 315 -7.70 9.50 -12.81
N ALA A 316 -7.01 8.38 -13.07
CA ALA A 316 -5.82 8.40 -13.92
C ALA A 316 -6.16 8.76 -15.38
N ARG A 317 -7.33 8.33 -15.90
CA ARG A 317 -7.79 8.76 -17.24
C ARG A 317 -8.09 10.25 -17.33
N LEU A 318 -8.52 10.88 -16.23
CA LEU A 318 -8.75 12.32 -16.18
C LEU A 318 -7.44 13.10 -16.03
N LEU A 319 -6.48 12.56 -15.26
CA LEU A 319 -5.21 13.22 -14.99
C LEU A 319 -4.20 13.12 -16.13
N VAL A 320 -4.19 12.00 -16.87
CA VAL A 320 -3.22 11.76 -17.94
C VAL A 320 -3.81 12.22 -19.29
N PRO A 321 -3.28 13.31 -19.89
CA PRO A 321 -3.76 13.82 -21.16
C PRO A 321 -3.63 12.77 -22.27
N ARG A 322 -4.66 12.61 -23.07
CA ARG A 322 -4.57 11.88 -24.33
C ARG A 322 -3.67 12.70 -25.26
N ARG A 323 -2.42 12.28 -25.51
CA ARG A 323 -1.62 12.86 -26.57
C ARG A 323 -2.38 12.64 -27.87
N ARG A 324 -2.82 13.73 -28.52
CA ARG A 324 -3.29 13.65 -29.90
C ARG A 324 -2.14 13.07 -30.73
N PRO A 325 -2.40 12.13 -31.67
CA PRO A 325 -1.39 11.78 -32.67
C PRO A 325 -1.03 13.10 -33.34
N ASP A 326 0.23 13.49 -33.23
CA ASP A 326 0.77 14.69 -33.87
C ASP A 326 0.40 14.54 -35.35
N GLY A 327 -0.38 15.49 -35.87
CA GLY A 327 -0.56 15.65 -37.29
C GLY A 327 0.84 15.83 -37.87
N GLY A 328 1.26 14.88 -38.70
CA GLY A 328 2.52 14.97 -39.40
C GLY A 328 2.66 16.36 -40.08
N PRO A 329 3.91 16.85 -40.30
CA PRO A 329 4.10 18.12 -40.96
C PRO A 329 3.32 18.08 -42.28
N ALA A 330 2.47 19.10 -42.50
CA ALA A 330 1.83 19.30 -43.78
C ALA A 330 2.92 19.29 -44.87
N SER A 331 2.86 18.30 -45.75
CA SER A 331 3.71 18.30 -46.94
C SER A 331 3.51 19.62 -47.63
N PRO A 332 4.59 20.36 -48.01
CA PRO A 332 4.43 21.54 -48.84
C PRO A 332 3.82 21.07 -50.18
N SER A 333 2.65 21.59 -50.48
CA SER A 333 2.03 21.46 -51.78
C SER A 333 2.94 22.03 -52.85
N PRO A 334 3.00 21.40 -54.04
CA PRO A 334 3.89 21.77 -55.13
C PRO A 334 3.62 23.16 -55.71
#